data_c77786aad0108aa73840eaec0daf3726
#
_entry.id   c77786aad0108aa73840eaec0daf3726
#
_cell.length_a   1.000
_cell.length_b   1.000
_cell.length_c   1.000
_cell.angle_alpha   90.00
_cell.angle_beta   90.00
_cell.angle_gamma   90.00
#
_symmetry.space_group_name_H-M   'P 1'
#
loop_
_entity.id
_entity.type
_entity.pdbx_description
1 polymer ?
#
loop_
_entity_poly.entity_id
_entity_poly.type
_entity_poly.pdbx_seq_one_letter_code
_entity_poly.pdbx_strand_id
1 'polypeptide(L)'
;MSAAELARMDAVLAKQRAAFTAAMPEPASVRRDRIDRAIALLIDHQHDFAKAVSADFGHRSTDQTLMTDIMPSVGALKHAKKHFEAWSRNEKRKAMFPLGLIGAKAEVRWQPKGVVGVIAPWNFPVGMVMVPMAGILAAGNRAMIKPSEFT
;
A
#
# COMPACT_ATOMS: atom_id res chain seq x y z
N MET A 1 4.26 1.67 25.56
CA MET A 1 5.14 2.31 24.56
C MET A 1 5.99 3.33 25.28
N SER A 2 7.32 3.22 25.20
CA SER A 2 8.26 4.12 25.86
C SER A 2 8.40 5.46 25.11
N ALA A 3 8.92 6.51 25.77
CA ALA A 3 9.20 7.78 25.12
C ALA A 3 10.21 7.65 23.96
N ALA A 4 11.17 6.72 24.09
CA ALA A 4 12.16 6.42 23.04
C ALA A 4 11.51 5.78 21.80
N GLU A 5 10.55 4.87 21.97
CA GLU A 5 9.80 4.27 20.88
C GLU A 5 8.94 5.29 20.14
N LEU A 6 8.28 6.18 20.86
CA LEU A 6 7.52 7.29 20.28
C LEU A 6 8.43 8.20 19.45
N ALA A 7 9.55 8.64 20.01
CA ALA A 7 10.51 9.48 19.29
C ALA A 7 11.04 8.82 18.00
N ARG A 8 11.29 7.49 18.06
CA ARG A 8 11.68 6.71 16.86
C ARG A 8 10.57 6.68 15.80
N MET A 9 9.32 6.48 16.21
CA MET A 9 8.17 6.49 15.29
C MET A 9 8.01 7.86 14.63
N ASP A 10 8.10 8.94 15.40
CA ASP A 10 8.01 10.31 14.89
C ASP A 10 9.14 10.62 13.90
N ALA A 11 10.36 10.19 14.19
CA ALA A 11 11.50 10.35 13.29
C ALA A 11 11.28 9.58 11.95
N VAL A 12 10.76 8.35 12.01
CA VAL A 12 10.42 7.57 10.81
C VAL A 12 9.32 8.25 10.02
N LEU A 13 8.26 8.72 10.68
CA LEU A 13 7.15 9.43 10.03
C LEU A 13 7.65 10.71 9.35
N ALA A 14 8.47 11.51 10.04
CA ALA A 14 9.06 12.72 9.48
C ALA A 14 9.90 12.42 8.23
N LYS A 15 10.75 11.39 8.27
CA LYS A 15 11.55 10.93 7.14
C LYS A 15 10.67 10.49 5.96
N GLN A 16 9.59 9.74 6.22
CA GLN A 16 8.66 9.29 5.19
C GLN A 16 7.92 10.47 4.55
N ARG A 17 7.47 11.45 5.34
CA ARG A 17 6.81 12.67 4.85
C ARG A 17 7.75 13.51 3.97
N ALA A 18 8.96 13.76 4.44
CA ALA A 18 9.96 14.50 3.67
C ALA A 18 10.26 13.81 2.32
N ALA A 19 10.49 12.50 2.34
CA ALA A 19 10.74 11.73 1.14
C ALA A 19 9.53 11.64 0.20
N PHE A 20 8.30 11.65 0.73
CA PHE A 20 7.09 11.75 -0.08
C PHE A 20 7.02 13.10 -0.79
N THR A 21 7.17 14.19 -0.06
CA THR A 21 7.11 15.55 -0.64
C THR A 21 8.17 15.77 -1.71
N ALA A 22 9.40 15.30 -1.48
CA ALA A 22 10.50 15.43 -2.43
C ALA A 22 10.31 14.61 -3.72
N ALA A 23 9.52 13.53 -3.67
CA ALA A 23 9.28 12.64 -4.81
C ALA A 23 8.08 13.05 -5.68
N MET A 24 7.27 14.03 -5.23
CA MET A 24 6.04 14.40 -5.95
C MET A 24 6.29 15.34 -7.14
N PRO A 25 5.59 15.15 -8.27
CA PRO A 25 4.66 14.04 -8.58
C PRO A 25 5.41 12.74 -8.92
N GLU A 26 5.03 11.65 -8.26
CA GLU A 26 5.72 10.38 -8.43
C GLU A 26 5.35 9.71 -9.77
N PRO A 27 6.33 9.35 -10.61
CA PRO A 27 6.09 8.72 -11.91
C PRO A 27 5.39 7.36 -11.79
N ALA A 28 4.58 7.01 -12.80
CA ALA A 28 3.93 5.70 -12.86
C ALA A 28 4.94 4.52 -12.86
N SER A 29 6.11 4.72 -13.48
CA SER A 29 7.19 3.71 -13.50
C SER A 29 7.70 3.38 -12.09
N VAL A 30 7.85 4.39 -11.23
CA VAL A 30 8.29 4.20 -9.84
C VAL A 30 7.22 3.46 -9.02
N ARG A 31 5.95 3.81 -9.20
CA ARG A 31 4.84 3.08 -8.55
C ARG A 31 4.78 1.63 -9.00
N ARG A 32 4.96 1.38 -10.30
CA ARG A 32 5.03 0.04 -10.87
C ARG A 32 6.18 -0.78 -10.31
N ASP A 33 7.38 -0.21 -10.26
CA ASP A 33 8.57 -0.85 -9.68
C ASP A 33 8.33 -1.26 -8.20
N ARG A 34 7.73 -0.37 -7.40
CA ARG A 34 7.41 -0.71 -6.00
C ARG A 34 6.43 -1.86 -5.88
N ILE A 35 5.40 -1.91 -6.74
CA ILE A 35 4.44 -3.02 -6.75
C ILE A 35 5.15 -4.31 -7.18
N ASP A 36 6.01 -4.25 -8.19
CA ASP A 36 6.77 -5.42 -8.66
C ASP A 36 7.69 -5.98 -7.58
N ARG A 37 8.40 -5.11 -6.87
CA ARG A 37 9.22 -5.53 -5.72
C ARG A 37 8.39 -6.13 -4.58
N ALA A 38 7.20 -5.62 -4.32
CA ALA A 38 6.29 -6.20 -3.33
C ALA A 38 5.78 -7.58 -3.76
N ILE A 39 5.49 -7.77 -5.05
CA ILE A 39 5.14 -9.08 -5.61
C ILE A 39 6.31 -10.06 -5.50
N ALA A 40 7.51 -9.64 -5.90
CA ALA A 40 8.73 -10.45 -5.83
C ALA A 40 9.00 -10.89 -4.38
N LEU A 41 8.95 -9.95 -3.41
CA LEU A 41 9.11 -10.25 -1.99
C LEU A 41 8.19 -11.38 -1.53
N LEU A 42 6.90 -11.31 -1.90
CA LEU A 42 5.93 -12.35 -1.51
C LEU A 42 6.20 -13.69 -2.18
N ILE A 43 6.57 -13.70 -3.45
CA ILE A 43 6.81 -14.94 -4.21
C ILE A 43 8.12 -15.59 -3.76
N ASP A 44 9.19 -14.82 -3.64
CA ASP A 44 10.53 -15.32 -3.33
C ASP A 44 10.61 -15.87 -1.89
N HIS A 45 9.84 -15.26 -0.96
CA HIS A 45 9.82 -15.63 0.46
C HIS A 45 8.52 -16.32 0.92
N GLN A 46 7.68 -16.81 -0.01
CA GLN A 46 6.38 -17.39 0.32
C GLN A 46 6.47 -18.53 1.35
N HIS A 47 7.49 -19.39 1.23
CA HIS A 47 7.69 -20.51 2.14
C HIS A 47 8.25 -20.05 3.49
N ASP A 48 9.07 -19.01 3.53
CA ASP A 48 9.59 -18.43 4.77
C ASP A 48 8.43 -17.81 5.57
N PHE A 49 7.55 -17.04 4.91
CA PHE A 49 6.34 -16.51 5.53
C PHE A 49 5.44 -17.64 6.05
N ALA A 50 5.17 -18.66 5.23
CA ALA A 50 4.32 -19.77 5.64
C ALA A 50 4.88 -20.53 6.85
N LYS A 51 6.19 -20.74 6.89
CA LYS A 51 6.89 -21.39 8.00
C LYS A 51 6.85 -20.53 9.27
N ALA A 52 7.09 -19.23 9.17
CA ALA A 52 7.03 -18.30 10.29
C ALA A 52 5.62 -18.24 10.90
N VAL A 53 4.60 -18.08 10.06
CA VAL A 53 3.20 -18.08 10.51
C VAL A 53 2.80 -19.41 11.14
N SER A 54 3.23 -20.55 10.58
CA SER A 54 2.99 -21.86 11.17
C SER A 54 3.63 -22.00 12.57
N ALA A 55 4.83 -21.46 12.75
CA ALA A 55 5.52 -21.48 14.03
C ALA A 55 4.80 -20.61 15.08
N ASP A 56 4.36 -19.42 14.72
CA ASP A 56 3.64 -18.51 15.62
C ASP A 56 2.29 -19.09 16.08
N PHE A 57 1.56 -19.73 15.17
CA PHE A 57 0.27 -20.37 15.51
C PHE A 57 0.41 -21.77 16.09
N GLY A 58 1.59 -22.39 16.00
CA GLY A 58 1.87 -23.72 16.52
C GLY A 58 1.29 -24.89 15.71
N HIS A 59 0.34 -24.65 14.81
CA HIS A 59 -0.35 -25.72 14.06
C HIS A 59 -0.97 -25.27 12.72
N ARG A 60 -0.79 -24.02 12.30
CA ARG A 60 -1.35 -23.53 11.04
C ARG A 60 -0.64 -24.16 9.85
N SER A 61 -1.43 -24.76 8.94
CA SER A 61 -0.89 -25.35 7.72
C SER A 61 -0.16 -24.31 6.87
N THR A 62 1.02 -24.66 6.36
CA THR A 62 1.76 -23.85 5.41
C THR A 62 0.94 -23.63 4.12
N ASP A 63 0.21 -24.62 3.64
CA ASP A 63 -0.65 -24.52 2.46
C ASP A 63 -1.79 -23.53 2.70
N GLN A 64 -2.37 -23.54 3.91
CA GLN A 64 -3.38 -22.55 4.28
C GLN A 64 -2.80 -21.14 4.18
N THR A 65 -1.62 -20.88 4.72
CA THR A 65 -0.97 -19.57 4.64
C THR A 65 -0.70 -19.16 3.19
N LEU A 66 -0.22 -20.09 2.35
CA LEU A 66 -0.02 -19.81 0.94
C LEU A 66 -1.32 -19.42 0.24
N MET A 67 -2.43 -20.12 0.52
CA MET A 67 -3.72 -19.90 -0.11
C MET A 67 -4.46 -18.67 0.42
N THR A 68 -4.33 -18.34 1.71
CA THR A 68 -5.17 -17.32 2.35
C THR A 68 -4.44 -16.00 2.62
N ASP A 69 -3.11 -16.02 2.70
CA ASP A 69 -2.28 -14.82 2.91
C ASP A 69 -1.53 -14.43 1.63
N ILE A 70 -0.76 -15.36 1.06
CA ILE A 70 0.17 -15.04 -0.04
C ILE A 70 -0.56 -14.84 -1.35
N MET A 71 -1.36 -15.83 -1.80
CA MET A 71 -2.04 -15.76 -3.09
C MET A 71 -2.97 -14.53 -3.22
N PRO A 72 -3.83 -14.20 -2.23
CA PRO A 72 -4.69 -13.02 -2.32
C PRO A 72 -3.88 -11.72 -2.35
N SER A 73 -2.77 -11.64 -1.60
CA SER A 73 -1.87 -10.49 -1.58
C SER A 73 -1.22 -10.25 -2.95
N VAL A 74 -0.67 -11.30 -3.55
CA VAL A 74 -0.11 -11.25 -4.91
C VAL A 74 -1.19 -10.88 -5.92
N GLY A 75 -2.40 -11.44 -5.78
CA GLY A 75 -3.55 -11.12 -6.63
C GLY A 75 -3.93 -9.64 -6.56
N ALA A 76 -4.03 -9.08 -5.35
CA ALA A 76 -4.35 -7.68 -5.13
C ALA A 76 -3.27 -6.74 -5.73
N LEU A 77 -1.99 -7.05 -5.53
CA LEU A 77 -0.88 -6.30 -6.10
C LEU A 77 -0.87 -6.34 -7.64
N LYS A 78 -1.06 -7.52 -8.25
CA LYS A 78 -1.15 -7.67 -9.70
C LYS A 78 -2.34 -6.90 -10.27
N HIS A 79 -3.49 -6.95 -9.60
CA HIS A 79 -4.68 -6.19 -9.98
C HIS A 79 -4.43 -4.68 -9.94
N ALA A 80 -3.87 -4.20 -8.83
CA ALA A 80 -3.52 -2.79 -8.68
C ALA A 80 -2.50 -2.35 -9.74
N LYS A 81 -1.46 -3.14 -10.00
CA LYS A 81 -0.46 -2.87 -11.05
C LYS A 81 -1.10 -2.70 -12.43
N LYS A 82 -2.10 -3.51 -12.74
CA LYS A 82 -2.80 -3.47 -14.04
C LYS A 82 -3.68 -2.24 -14.19
N HIS A 83 -4.26 -1.74 -13.11
CA HIS A 83 -5.35 -0.76 -13.19
C HIS A 83 -5.01 0.64 -12.66
N PHE A 84 -3.95 0.83 -11.88
CA PHE A 84 -3.70 2.08 -11.16
C PHE A 84 -3.57 3.31 -12.06
N GLU A 85 -3.04 3.17 -13.27
CA GLU A 85 -2.93 4.29 -14.21
C GLU A 85 -4.31 4.75 -14.69
N ALA A 86 -5.24 3.80 -14.91
CA ALA A 86 -6.62 4.12 -15.26
C ALA A 86 -7.34 4.81 -14.09
N TRP A 87 -7.16 4.32 -12.87
CA TRP A 87 -7.75 4.89 -11.65
C TRP A 87 -7.22 6.29 -11.31
N SER A 88 -5.99 6.60 -11.75
CA SER A 88 -5.34 7.90 -11.47
C SER A 88 -5.61 8.96 -12.55
N ARG A 89 -6.43 8.65 -13.57
CA ARG A 89 -6.75 9.61 -14.63
C ARG A 89 -7.64 10.74 -14.11
N ASN A 90 -7.30 11.96 -14.50
CA ASN A 90 -8.17 13.10 -14.23
C ASN A 90 -9.53 12.92 -14.91
N GLU A 91 -10.59 13.26 -14.21
CA GLU A 91 -11.94 13.16 -14.70
C GLU A 91 -12.48 14.57 -14.99
N LYS A 92 -12.80 14.87 -16.24
CA LYS A 92 -13.43 16.13 -16.62
C LYS A 92 -14.83 16.24 -16.00
N ARG A 93 -15.17 17.40 -15.51
CA ARG A 93 -16.50 17.75 -14.98
C ARG A 93 -17.05 18.98 -15.71
N LYS A 94 -18.37 19.15 -15.68
CA LYS A 94 -18.98 20.38 -16.18
C LYS A 94 -18.66 21.53 -15.24
N ALA A 95 -18.17 22.64 -15.79
CA ALA A 95 -18.05 23.87 -15.02
C ALA A 95 -19.45 24.42 -14.70
N MET A 96 -19.57 25.11 -13.57
CA MET A 96 -20.82 25.76 -13.15
C MET A 96 -21.24 26.81 -14.16
N PHE A 97 -22.54 26.85 -14.50
CA PHE A 97 -23.11 27.92 -15.33
C PHE A 97 -23.04 29.27 -14.59
N PRO A 98 -22.69 30.38 -15.26
CA PRO A 98 -22.34 30.52 -16.69
C PRO A 98 -20.85 30.36 -17.02
N LEU A 99 -20.00 30.02 -16.07
CA LEU A 99 -18.54 29.99 -16.19
C LEU A 99 -18.05 29.12 -17.35
N GLY A 100 -18.75 28.03 -17.63
CA GLY A 100 -18.42 27.14 -18.75
C GLY A 100 -18.52 27.86 -20.11
N LEU A 101 -19.38 28.85 -20.25
CA LEU A 101 -19.53 29.60 -21.48
C LEU A 101 -18.33 30.52 -21.79
N ILE A 102 -17.60 30.94 -20.77
CA ILE A 102 -16.39 31.76 -20.89
C ILE A 102 -15.10 30.93 -20.81
N GLY A 103 -15.20 29.57 -21.02
CA GLY A 103 -14.05 28.69 -21.12
C GLY A 103 -13.53 28.10 -19.80
N ALA A 104 -14.26 28.26 -18.68
CA ALA A 104 -13.87 27.62 -17.43
C ALA A 104 -13.91 26.10 -17.55
N LYS A 105 -12.90 25.43 -16.95
CA LYS A 105 -12.76 23.97 -16.92
C LYS A 105 -12.83 23.49 -15.48
N ALA A 106 -13.48 22.35 -15.26
CA ALA A 106 -13.50 21.67 -13.98
C ALA A 106 -13.03 20.21 -14.16
N GLU A 107 -12.23 19.73 -13.23
CA GLU A 107 -11.76 18.36 -13.24
C GLU A 107 -11.58 17.82 -11.81
N VAL A 108 -11.74 16.50 -11.64
CA VAL A 108 -11.32 15.78 -10.43
C VAL A 108 -9.91 15.26 -10.69
N ARG A 109 -9.00 15.56 -9.77
CA ARG A 109 -7.63 15.06 -9.77
C ARG A 109 -7.42 14.12 -8.58
N TRP A 110 -7.01 12.91 -8.89
CA TRP A 110 -6.66 11.91 -7.88
C TRP A 110 -5.21 12.10 -7.45
N GLN A 111 -5.00 12.33 -6.16
CA GLN A 111 -3.68 12.58 -5.61
C GLN A 111 -3.40 11.65 -4.43
N PRO A 112 -2.13 11.22 -4.23
CA PRO A 112 -1.76 10.44 -3.05
C PRO A 112 -1.91 11.29 -1.78
N LYS A 113 -2.27 10.64 -0.68
CA LYS A 113 -2.47 11.28 0.63
C LYS A 113 -1.18 11.54 1.40
N GLY A 114 -0.09 10.83 1.05
CA GLY A 114 1.19 10.95 1.73
C GLY A 114 1.63 9.65 2.39
N VAL A 115 1.68 9.62 3.70
CA VAL A 115 2.02 8.42 4.48
C VAL A 115 0.78 7.82 5.09
N VAL A 116 0.51 6.55 4.79
CA VAL A 116 -0.65 5.80 5.27
C VAL A 116 -0.21 4.83 6.35
N GLY A 117 -0.90 4.83 7.49
CA GLY A 117 -0.71 3.83 8.55
C GLY A 117 -1.45 2.53 8.22
N VAL A 118 -0.80 1.39 8.37
CA VAL A 118 -1.40 0.06 8.28
C VAL A 118 -1.23 -0.61 9.63
N ILE A 119 -2.34 -0.84 10.33
CA ILE A 119 -2.38 -1.58 11.59
C ILE A 119 -3.03 -2.92 11.29
N ALA A 120 -2.24 -3.99 11.29
CA ALA A 120 -2.69 -5.31 10.90
C ALA A 120 -3.07 -6.16 12.11
N PRO A 121 -4.18 -6.93 12.04
CA PRO A 121 -4.54 -7.91 13.04
C PRO A 121 -3.69 -9.19 12.90
N TRP A 122 -3.86 -10.09 13.85
CA TRP A 122 -3.08 -11.33 13.99
C TRP A 122 -3.52 -12.47 13.06
N ASN A 123 -4.79 -12.50 12.64
CA ASN A 123 -5.41 -13.70 12.04
C ASN A 123 -4.94 -14.04 10.62
N PHE A 124 -4.50 -13.04 9.84
CA PHE A 124 -3.87 -13.18 8.52
C PHE A 124 -2.70 -12.20 8.45
N PRO A 125 -1.58 -12.49 9.14
CA PRO A 125 -0.57 -11.48 9.43
C PRO A 125 0.12 -10.90 8.19
N VAL A 126 0.31 -11.70 7.15
CA VAL A 126 0.88 -11.23 5.88
C VAL A 126 -0.18 -10.57 5.01
N GLY A 127 -1.35 -11.20 4.87
CA GLY A 127 -2.43 -10.72 4.02
C GLY A 127 -2.97 -9.36 4.45
N MET A 128 -3.17 -9.15 5.76
CA MET A 128 -3.70 -7.89 6.30
C MET A 128 -2.72 -6.72 6.18
N VAL A 129 -1.46 -6.98 5.95
CA VAL A 129 -0.46 -5.98 5.59
C VAL A 129 -0.44 -5.77 4.08
N MET A 130 -0.31 -6.85 3.30
CA MET A 130 0.05 -6.75 1.89
C MET A 130 -1.14 -6.42 0.98
N VAL A 131 -2.36 -6.80 1.33
CA VAL A 131 -3.56 -6.44 0.54
C VAL A 131 -3.80 -4.92 0.55
N PRO A 132 -3.80 -4.21 1.69
CA PRO A 132 -3.87 -2.75 1.70
C PRO A 132 -2.69 -2.08 0.98
N MET A 133 -1.48 -2.67 1.05
CA MET A 133 -0.30 -2.15 0.37
C MET A 133 -0.49 -2.04 -1.15
N ALA A 134 -1.31 -2.88 -1.76
CA ALA A 134 -1.61 -2.79 -3.18
C ALA A 134 -2.22 -1.42 -3.58
N GLY A 135 -3.22 -0.96 -2.84
CA GLY A 135 -3.83 0.35 -3.06
C GLY A 135 -2.91 1.51 -2.66
N ILE A 136 -2.17 1.36 -1.56
CA ILE A 136 -1.22 2.37 -1.06
C ILE A 136 -0.14 2.66 -2.10
N LEU A 137 0.51 1.63 -2.63
CA LEU A 137 1.57 1.74 -3.62
C LEU A 137 1.01 2.24 -4.97
N ALA A 138 -0.14 1.71 -5.39
CA ALA A 138 -0.81 2.12 -6.63
C ALA A 138 -1.17 3.61 -6.64
N ALA A 139 -1.60 4.17 -5.51
CA ALA A 139 -1.89 5.59 -5.38
C ALA A 139 -0.64 6.47 -5.24
N GLY A 140 0.56 5.89 -5.12
CA GLY A 140 1.81 6.63 -4.92
C GLY A 140 2.05 7.07 -3.49
N ASN A 141 1.37 6.46 -2.52
CA ASN A 141 1.59 6.71 -1.10
C ASN A 141 2.82 5.94 -0.57
N ARG A 142 3.25 6.34 0.62
CA ARG A 142 4.18 5.59 1.49
C ARG A 142 3.39 4.93 2.61
N ALA A 143 3.99 3.96 3.28
CA ALA A 143 3.33 3.26 4.38
C ALA A 143 4.19 3.23 5.64
N MET A 144 3.53 3.29 6.78
CA MET A 144 4.04 2.84 8.06
C MET A 144 3.21 1.64 8.50
N ILE A 145 3.88 0.54 8.77
CA ILE A 145 3.23 -0.74 9.06
C ILE A 145 3.47 -1.08 10.53
N LYS A 146 2.39 -1.39 11.24
CA LYS A 146 2.40 -1.98 12.58
C LYS A 146 1.76 -3.36 12.47
N PRO A 147 2.56 -4.45 12.40
CA PRO A 147 2.02 -5.80 12.50
C PRO A 147 1.40 -6.04 13.87
N SER A 148 0.68 -7.15 14.01
CA SER A 148 0.20 -7.59 15.31
C SER A 148 1.37 -7.94 16.24
N GLU A 149 1.19 -7.75 17.52
CA GLU A 149 2.11 -8.22 18.58
C GLU A 149 1.93 -9.71 18.90
N PHE A 150 0.91 -10.35 18.35
CA PHE A 150 0.61 -11.76 18.59
C PHE A 150 1.17 -12.70 17.52
N THR A 151 1.67 -12.14 16.41
CA THR A 151 2.26 -12.90 15.29
C THR A 151 3.38 -12.13 14.64
#